data_1309e0864276c55e301f1346574c079e
#
_entry.id   1309e0864276c55e301f1346574c079e
#
_cell.length_a   1.000
_cell.length_b   1.000
_cell.length_c   1.000
_cell.angle_alpha   90.00
_cell.angle_beta   90.00
_cell.angle_gamma   90.00
#
_symmetry.space_group_name_H-M   'P 1'
#
loop_
_entity.id
_entity.type
_entity.pdbx_description
1 polymer ?
#
loop_
_entity_poly.entity_id
_entity_poly.type
_entity_poly.pdbx_seq_one_letter_code
_entity_poly.pdbx_strand_id
1 'polypeptide(L)' 'MKINYYPETDSLYIEFSEKDSIESVEISEGVIIDYDHEGALVGIDIDNAKNKVNLKELILNKLPLDTQKLSA' A
#
# COMPACT_ATOMS: atom_id res chain seq x y z
N MET A 1 4.20 -0.15 8.37
CA MET A 1 3.79 0.00 6.98
C MET A 1 4.76 -0.74 6.08
N LYS A 2 4.26 -1.47 5.11
CA LYS A 2 5.08 -2.20 4.15
C LYS A 2 4.65 -1.86 2.74
N ILE A 3 5.62 -1.79 1.84
CA ILE A 3 5.35 -1.54 0.42
C ILE A 3 5.88 -2.73 -0.36
N ASN A 4 5.00 -3.40 -1.10
CA ASN A 4 5.34 -4.58 -1.87
C ASN A 4 4.95 -4.37 -3.33
N TYR A 5 5.89 -4.66 -4.22
CA TYR A 5 5.62 -4.60 -5.66
C TYR A 5 5.74 -5.99 -6.25
N TYR A 6 4.76 -6.36 -7.06
CA TYR A 6 4.68 -7.67 -7.69
C TYR A 6 4.86 -7.49 -9.21
N PRO A 7 6.06 -7.73 -9.73
CA PRO A 7 6.33 -7.46 -11.15
C PRO A 7 5.53 -8.34 -12.11
N GLU A 8 5.15 -9.55 -11.69
CA GLU A 8 4.39 -10.44 -12.56
C GLU A 8 3.03 -9.88 -12.94
N THR A 9 2.44 -9.12 -12.05
CA THR A 9 1.10 -8.55 -12.25
C THR A 9 1.10 -7.04 -12.34
N ASP A 10 2.27 -6.41 -12.19
CA ASP A 10 2.40 -4.96 -12.11
C ASP A 10 1.45 -4.39 -11.05
N SER A 11 1.48 -5.00 -9.86
CA SER A 11 0.64 -4.59 -8.74
C SER A 11 1.50 -4.06 -7.60
N LEU A 12 1.07 -2.96 -7.02
CA LEU A 12 1.70 -2.38 -5.85
C LEU A 12 0.73 -2.50 -4.68
N TYR A 13 1.17 -3.11 -3.59
CA TYR A 13 0.37 -3.19 -2.38
C TYR A 13 1.07 -2.46 -1.24
N ILE A 14 0.37 -1.51 -0.65
CA ILE A 14 0.86 -0.80 0.54
C ILE A 14 0.06 -1.28 1.72
N GLU A 15 0.74 -1.92 2.67
CA GLU A 15 0.12 -2.39 3.90
C GLU A 15 0.30 -1.32 4.97
N PHE A 16 -0.79 -0.72 5.41
CA PHE A 16 -0.75 0.34 6.41
C PHE A 16 -0.70 -0.21 7.83
N SER A 17 -1.31 -1.37 8.06
CA SER A 17 -1.33 -2.00 9.38
C SER A 17 -1.38 -3.51 9.22
N GLU A 18 -1.13 -4.23 10.32
CA GLU A 18 -1.13 -5.69 10.32
C GLU A 18 -2.50 -6.29 10.64
N LYS A 19 -3.54 -5.46 10.74
CA LYS A 19 -4.87 -5.94 11.04
C LYS A 19 -5.48 -6.69 9.87
N ASP A 20 -6.41 -7.58 10.16
CA ASP A 20 -7.07 -8.36 9.13
C ASP A 20 -8.04 -7.50 8.33
N SER A 21 -7.99 -7.62 7.03
CA SER A 21 -8.94 -6.98 6.13
C SER A 21 -10.22 -7.79 6.08
N ILE A 22 -11.36 -7.14 6.27
CA ILE A 22 -12.66 -7.79 6.13
C ILE A 22 -13.51 -7.18 5.03
N GLU A 23 -13.13 -6.02 4.52
CA GLU A 23 -13.87 -5.35 3.46
C GLU A 23 -12.91 -4.69 2.49
N SER A 24 -13.18 -4.84 1.21
CA SER A 24 -12.40 -4.21 0.14
C SER A 24 -13.31 -3.38 -0.72
N VAL A 25 -12.89 -2.16 -1.01
CA VAL A 25 -13.68 -1.22 -1.81
C VAL A 25 -12.83 -0.70 -2.96
N GLU A 26 -13.31 -0.88 -4.18
CA GLU A 26 -12.65 -0.30 -5.34
C GLU A 26 -13.03 1.17 -5.42
N ILE A 27 -12.04 2.05 -5.26
CA ILE A 27 -12.26 3.50 -5.25
C ILE A 27 -12.02 4.15 -6.60
N SER A 28 -11.32 3.45 -7.48
CA SER A 28 -10.98 3.87 -8.83
C SER A 28 -10.64 2.62 -9.60
N GLU A 29 -10.59 2.67 -10.92
CA GLU A 29 -10.24 1.50 -11.70
C GLU A 29 -8.89 0.93 -11.28
N GLY A 30 -8.89 -0.29 -10.78
CA GLY A 30 -7.69 -0.98 -10.34
C GLY A 30 -7.08 -0.44 -9.05
N VAL A 31 -7.82 0.35 -8.27
CA VAL A 31 -7.36 0.86 -6.98
C VAL A 31 -8.35 0.43 -5.92
N ILE A 32 -7.92 -0.47 -5.03
CA ILE A 32 -8.77 -1.11 -4.05
C ILE A 32 -8.23 -0.83 -2.66
N ILE A 33 -9.08 -0.34 -1.78
CA ILE A 33 -8.72 -0.10 -0.37
C ILE A 33 -9.30 -1.20 0.49
N ASP A 34 -8.46 -1.73 1.38
CA ASP A 34 -8.85 -2.75 2.37
C ASP A 34 -9.07 -2.10 3.72
N TYR A 35 -10.16 -2.48 4.39
CA TYR A 35 -10.55 -1.99 5.70
C TYR A 35 -10.69 -3.13 6.69
N ASP A 36 -10.43 -2.84 7.96
CA ASP A 36 -10.70 -3.80 9.04
C ASP A 36 -12.15 -3.70 9.52
N HIS A 37 -12.49 -4.48 10.55
CA HIS A 37 -13.87 -4.53 11.06
C HIS A 37 -14.31 -3.24 11.75
N GLU A 38 -13.38 -2.36 12.06
CA GLU A 38 -13.69 -1.05 12.66
C GLU A 38 -13.73 0.06 11.61
N GLY A 39 -13.53 -0.29 10.33
CA GLY A 39 -13.51 0.70 9.27
C GLY A 39 -12.18 1.43 9.13
N ALA A 40 -11.13 0.94 9.78
CA ALA A 40 -9.81 1.55 9.66
C ALA A 40 -9.08 1.00 8.44
N LEU A 41 -8.16 1.78 7.89
CA LEU A 41 -7.38 1.39 6.73
C LEU A 41 -6.41 0.25 7.06
N VAL A 42 -6.42 -0.79 6.24
CA VAL A 42 -5.45 -1.88 6.34
C VAL A 42 -4.41 -1.76 5.22
N GLY A 43 -4.86 -1.53 4.00
CA GLY A 43 -3.95 -1.45 2.87
C GLY A 43 -4.59 -0.89 1.63
N ILE A 44 -3.78 -0.73 0.60
CA ILE A 44 -4.24 -0.31 -0.71
C ILE A 44 -3.54 -1.13 -1.79
N ASP A 45 -4.32 -1.62 -2.74
CA ASP A 45 -3.83 -2.40 -3.88
C ASP A 45 -3.98 -1.55 -5.13
N ILE A 46 -2.89 -1.38 -5.86
CA ILE A 46 -2.87 -0.57 -7.09
C ILE A 46 -2.44 -1.46 -8.23
N ASP A 47 -3.37 -1.77 -9.13
CA ASP A 47 -3.10 -2.52 -10.35
C ASP A 47 -2.58 -1.57 -11.43
N ASN A 48 -1.85 -2.11 -12.39
CA ASN A 48 -1.26 -1.33 -13.46
C ASN A 48 -0.41 -0.18 -12.89
N ALA A 49 0.39 -0.54 -11.89
CA ALA A 49 1.06 0.44 -11.04
C ALA A 49 2.06 1.31 -11.81
N LYS A 50 2.73 0.77 -12.82
CA LYS A 50 3.69 1.55 -13.62
C LYS A 50 3.08 2.78 -14.25
N ASN A 51 1.79 2.70 -14.58
CA ASN A 51 1.08 3.80 -15.24
C ASN A 51 0.38 4.73 -14.26
N LYS A 52 0.41 4.41 -12.99
CA LYS A 52 -0.32 5.19 -11.96
C LYS A 52 0.59 5.87 -10.97
N VAL A 53 1.74 5.27 -10.66
CA VAL A 53 2.65 5.81 -9.64
C VAL A 53 4.09 5.76 -10.16
N ASN A 54 4.93 6.62 -9.60
CA ASN A 54 6.34 6.60 -9.92
C ASN A 54 7.04 5.56 -9.05
N LEU A 55 7.28 4.38 -9.62
CA LEU A 55 7.91 3.28 -8.90
C LEU A 55 9.42 3.40 -8.78
N LYS A 56 10.01 4.41 -9.40
CA LYS A 56 11.46 4.58 -9.40
C LYS A 56 11.97 5.45 -8.27
N GLU A 57 11.07 6.07 -7.54
CA GLU A 57 11.47 7.00 -6.50
C GLU A 57 10.52 6.92 -5.31
N LEU A 58 11.09 6.86 -4.11
CA LEU A 58 10.35 6.92 -2.86
C LEU A 58 11.03 7.92 -1.95
N ILE A 59 10.30 8.94 -1.56
CA ILE A 59 10.82 9.97 -0.68
C ILE A 59 10.01 9.97 0.61
N LEU A 60 10.68 9.79 1.74
CA LEU A 60 10.05 9.81 3.05
C LEU A 60 10.49 11.06 3.80
N ASN A 61 9.54 11.93 4.12
CA ASN A 61 9.84 13.18 4.80
C ASN A 61 9.11 13.25 6.14
N LYS A 62 9.86 13.55 7.19
CA LYS A 62 9.30 13.89 8.51
C LYS A 62 8.33 12.87 9.08
N LEU A 63 8.53 11.59 8.76
CA LEU A 63 7.72 10.53 9.33
C LEU A 63 8.17 10.25 10.77
N PRO A 64 7.23 9.98 11.68
CA PRO A 64 7.57 9.67 13.07
C PRO A 64 8.02 8.23 13.22
N LEU A 65 9.11 7.87 12.55
CA LEU A 65 9.63 6.50 12.56
C LEU A 65 10.86 6.39 13.43
N ASP A 66 11.07 5.20 13.95
CA ASP A 66 12.37 4.80 14.44
C ASP A 66 13.21 4.41 13.24
N THR A 67 14.39 4.96 13.15
CA THR A 67 15.26 4.77 11.98
C THR A 67 15.60 3.33 11.72
N GLN A 68 15.60 2.50 12.75
CA GLN A 68 15.94 1.09 12.63
C GLN A 68 14.94 0.28 11.83
N LYS A 69 13.77 0.81 11.57
CA LYS A 69 12.73 0.11 10.83
C LYS A 69 12.78 0.33 9.32
N LEU A 70 13.65 1.22 8.87
CA LEU A 70 13.85 1.42 7.44
C LEU A 70 14.72 0.28 6.93
N SER A 71 14.11 -0.64 6.20
CA SER A 71 14.83 -1.78 5.65
C SER A 71 14.41 -2.01 4.22
N ALA A 72 15.33 -2.53 3.44
CA ALA A 72 15.07 -2.85 2.05
C ALA A 72 14.20 -4.09 1.93
#